data_446c7021116e5bf4f15a350bbec4a167
#
_entry.id   446c7021116e5bf4f15a350bbec4a167
#
_cell.length_a   1.000
_cell.length_b   1.000
_cell.length_c   1.000
_cell.angle_alpha   90.00
_cell.angle_beta   90.00
_cell.angle_gamma   90.00
#
_symmetry.space_group_name_H-M   'P 1'
#
loop_
_entity.id
_entity.type
_entity.pdbx_description
1 polymer ?
#
loop_
_entity_poly.entity_id
_entity_poly.type
_entity_poly.pdbx_seq_one_letter_code
_entity_poly.pdbx_strand_id
1 'polypeptide(L)'
;MNINEIKSDILNEKYYKINHPSGLTVYVLPKENYSSAYAVFGTKYGSIDTRFKRSDSDKWTEVPEGIAHFLEHKLFESEDLDAFERYAKTGASANAYTSFDKTCYLFQCSSNFKENLKILLDFVQNPYFTPQTVQKEQGIIGQEITMYYDVPGWMSTFNLLRCLYK
;
A
#
# COMPACT_ATOMS: atom_id res chain seq x y z
N MET A 1 -14.17 -7.58 -20.09
CA MET A 1 -14.20 -7.10 -18.70
C MET A 1 -15.49 -7.62 -18.08
N ASN A 2 -15.43 -8.39 -17.00
CA ASN A 2 -16.63 -8.89 -16.35
C ASN A 2 -16.91 -8.02 -15.12
N ILE A 3 -18.08 -7.40 -15.07
CA ILE A 3 -18.52 -6.50 -14.00
C ILE A 3 -19.66 -7.18 -13.26
N ASN A 4 -19.46 -7.49 -12.00
CA ASN A 4 -20.47 -8.09 -11.14
C ASN A 4 -20.95 -7.03 -10.12
N GLU A 5 -22.26 -6.76 -10.12
CA GLU A 5 -22.90 -5.96 -9.08
C GLU A 5 -23.23 -6.87 -7.89
N ILE A 6 -22.82 -6.47 -6.71
CA ILE A 6 -23.08 -7.17 -5.44
C ILE A 6 -23.85 -6.21 -4.53
N LYS A 7 -25.01 -6.66 -4.05
CA LYS A 7 -25.92 -5.88 -3.21
C LYS A 7 -26.04 -6.49 -1.82
N SER A 8 -26.23 -5.65 -0.85
CA SER A 8 -26.62 -6.02 0.51
C SER A 8 -27.92 -5.32 0.87
N ASP A 9 -28.99 -6.09 0.99
CA ASP A 9 -30.30 -5.55 1.39
C ASP A 9 -30.30 -5.06 2.84
N ILE A 10 -29.48 -5.70 3.70
CA ILE A 10 -29.34 -5.32 5.11
C ILE A 10 -28.69 -3.93 5.25
N LEU A 11 -27.65 -3.66 4.47
CA LEU A 11 -26.93 -2.38 4.52
C LEU A 11 -27.53 -1.35 3.57
N ASN A 12 -28.44 -1.75 2.70
CA ASN A 12 -28.94 -0.94 1.58
C ASN A 12 -27.79 -0.33 0.75
N GLU A 13 -26.78 -1.16 0.49
CA GLU A 13 -25.57 -0.76 -0.24
C GLU A 13 -25.27 -1.72 -1.39
N LYS A 14 -24.53 -1.22 -2.36
CA LYS A 14 -24.04 -2.03 -3.48
C LYS A 14 -22.61 -1.65 -3.82
N TYR A 15 -21.85 -2.63 -4.32
CA TYR A 15 -20.55 -2.40 -4.92
C TYR A 15 -20.38 -3.22 -6.18
N TYR A 16 -19.44 -2.80 -7.00
CA TYR A 16 -19.08 -3.50 -8.23
C TYR A 16 -17.74 -4.21 -8.07
N LYS A 17 -17.69 -5.48 -8.44
CA LYS A 17 -16.45 -6.24 -8.55
C LYS A 17 -16.11 -6.42 -10.03
N ILE A 18 -14.93 -5.99 -10.42
CA ILE A 18 -14.42 -6.01 -11.79
C ILE A 18 -13.17 -6.87 -11.83
N ASN A 19 -13.18 -7.92 -12.63
CA ASN A 19 -11.99 -8.71 -12.91
C ASN A 19 -11.37 -8.20 -14.21
N HIS A 20 -10.21 -7.54 -14.07
CA HIS A 20 -9.46 -7.01 -15.21
C HIS A 20 -8.65 -8.11 -15.89
N PRO A 21 -8.44 -8.09 -17.21
CA PRO A 21 -7.65 -9.10 -17.93
C PRO A 21 -6.19 -9.23 -17.46
N SER A 22 -5.63 -8.19 -16.83
CA SER A 22 -4.29 -8.22 -16.22
C SER A 22 -4.19 -9.05 -14.93
N GLY A 23 -5.33 -9.61 -14.43
CA GLY A 23 -5.39 -10.28 -13.14
C GLY A 23 -5.76 -9.36 -11.97
N LEU A 24 -5.79 -8.04 -12.17
CA LEU A 24 -6.20 -7.09 -11.13
C LEU A 24 -7.70 -7.23 -10.85
N THR A 25 -8.06 -7.33 -9.57
CA THR A 25 -9.45 -7.23 -9.12
C THR A 25 -9.70 -5.81 -8.61
N VAL A 26 -10.72 -5.15 -9.17
CA VAL A 26 -11.11 -3.79 -8.79
C VAL A 26 -12.47 -3.83 -8.09
N TYR A 27 -12.58 -3.15 -6.99
CA TYR A 27 -13.84 -2.94 -6.27
C TYR A 27 -14.22 -1.46 -6.35
N VAL A 28 -15.47 -1.18 -6.71
CA VAL A 28 -15.99 0.19 -6.79
C VAL A 28 -17.24 0.26 -5.91
N LEU A 29 -17.19 1.08 -4.87
CA LEU A 29 -18.30 1.36 -3.98
C LEU A 29 -18.77 2.80 -4.19
N PRO A 30 -19.81 3.04 -5.03
CA PRO A 30 -20.38 4.38 -5.19
C PRO A 30 -21.08 4.82 -3.90
N LYS A 31 -20.81 6.04 -3.47
CA LYS A 31 -21.50 6.67 -2.34
C LYS A 31 -22.17 7.94 -2.84
N GLU A 32 -23.49 7.94 -2.86
CA GLU A 32 -24.26 9.14 -3.20
C GLU A 32 -24.12 10.19 -2.10
N ASN A 33 -24.11 11.47 -2.49
CA ASN A 33 -24.01 12.64 -1.59
C ASN A 33 -22.68 12.78 -0.82
N TYR A 34 -21.61 12.08 -1.24
CA TYR A 34 -20.26 12.31 -0.72
C TYR A 34 -19.50 13.28 -1.61
N SER A 35 -18.89 14.30 -0.98
CA SER A 35 -18.07 15.30 -1.67
C SER A 35 -16.60 14.85 -1.85
N SER A 36 -16.21 13.72 -1.28
CA SER A 36 -14.86 13.19 -1.35
C SER A 36 -14.83 11.81 -1.97
N ALA A 37 -13.73 11.48 -2.62
CA ALA A 37 -13.43 10.15 -3.12
C ALA A 37 -12.18 9.58 -2.44
N TYR A 38 -12.17 8.27 -2.26
CA TYR A 38 -11.09 7.51 -1.64
C TYR A 38 -10.70 6.36 -2.55
N ALA A 39 -9.42 6.16 -2.79
CA ALA A 39 -8.93 5.02 -3.56
C ALA A 39 -7.76 4.34 -2.84
N VAL A 40 -7.74 3.01 -2.91
CA VAL A 40 -6.70 2.17 -2.32
C VAL A 40 -6.19 1.21 -3.37
N PHE A 41 -4.89 1.11 -3.51
CA PHE A 41 -4.20 0.02 -4.20
C PHE A 41 -3.55 -0.88 -3.15
N GLY A 42 -3.96 -2.14 -3.09
CA GLY A 42 -3.45 -3.11 -2.13
C GLY A 42 -2.74 -4.28 -2.81
N THR A 43 -1.63 -4.71 -2.23
CA THR A 43 -0.95 -5.95 -2.58
C THR A 43 -0.98 -6.92 -1.41
N LYS A 44 -1.11 -8.22 -1.68
CA LYS A 44 -0.98 -9.30 -0.69
C LYS A 44 0.50 -9.61 -0.46
N TYR A 45 1.21 -8.62 0.04
CA TYR A 45 2.60 -8.71 0.43
C TYR A 45 2.81 -7.86 1.68
N GLY A 46 3.12 -8.48 2.79
CA GLY A 46 3.26 -7.86 4.09
C GLY A 46 4.51 -8.32 4.83
N SER A 47 4.62 -7.97 6.11
CA SER A 47 5.83 -8.21 6.90
C SER A 47 6.14 -9.70 7.16
N ILE A 48 5.15 -10.60 7.06
CA ILE A 48 5.37 -12.05 7.20
C ILE A 48 5.80 -12.74 5.92
N ASP A 49 5.76 -12.06 4.77
CA ASP A 49 6.09 -12.63 3.46
C ASP A 49 7.60 -12.57 3.21
N THR A 50 8.38 -13.27 4.02
CA THR A 50 9.85 -13.32 3.93
C THR A 50 10.38 -14.38 2.96
N ARG A 51 9.50 -15.30 2.50
CA ARG A 51 9.87 -16.36 1.57
C ARG A 51 8.75 -16.64 0.57
N PHE A 52 9.02 -16.42 -0.69
CA PHE A 52 8.02 -16.55 -1.76
C PHE A 52 8.65 -16.99 -3.09
N LYS A 53 7.78 -17.41 -4.02
CA LYS A 53 8.16 -17.59 -5.42
C LYS A 53 7.58 -16.47 -6.26
N ARG A 54 8.39 -15.92 -7.13
CA ARG A 54 7.93 -14.98 -8.15
C ARG A 54 7.23 -15.74 -9.28
N SER A 55 6.28 -15.09 -9.93
CA SER A 55 5.55 -15.68 -11.06
C SER A 55 6.43 -16.00 -12.28
N ASP A 56 7.58 -15.35 -12.39
CA ASP A 56 8.55 -15.50 -13.46
C ASP A 56 9.72 -16.45 -13.10
N SER A 57 9.67 -17.11 -11.94
CA SER A 57 10.77 -17.98 -11.45
C SER A 57 10.27 -19.12 -10.59
N ASP A 58 10.82 -20.31 -10.81
CA ASP A 58 10.60 -21.48 -9.94
C ASP A 58 11.45 -21.48 -8.67
N LYS A 59 12.36 -20.52 -8.56
CA LYS A 59 13.27 -20.42 -7.40
C LYS A 59 12.57 -19.69 -6.24
N TRP A 60 12.83 -20.17 -5.02
CA TRP A 60 12.46 -19.45 -3.83
C TRP A 60 13.30 -18.18 -3.67
N THR A 61 12.64 -17.09 -3.38
CA THR A 61 13.28 -15.82 -2.97
C THR A 61 13.08 -15.68 -1.47
N GLU A 62 14.16 -15.42 -0.76
CA GLU A 62 14.15 -15.10 0.66
C GLU A 62 14.59 -13.65 0.83
N VAL A 63 13.88 -12.90 1.67
CA VAL A 63 14.12 -11.48 1.93
C VAL A 63 14.14 -11.24 3.44
N PRO A 64 14.88 -10.24 3.92
CA PRO A 64 14.84 -9.85 5.32
C PRO A 64 13.43 -9.41 5.75
N GLU A 65 13.13 -9.59 7.04
CA GLU A 65 11.96 -8.94 7.65
C GLU A 65 12.03 -7.43 7.46
N GLY A 66 10.85 -6.79 7.28
CA GLY A 66 10.76 -5.35 7.08
C GLY A 66 10.86 -4.89 5.62
N ILE A 67 11.18 -5.75 4.65
CA ILE A 67 11.23 -5.38 3.23
C ILE A 67 9.90 -4.81 2.73
N ALA A 68 8.76 -5.34 3.17
CA ALA A 68 7.46 -4.83 2.78
C ALA A 68 7.28 -3.35 3.21
N HIS A 69 7.65 -3.02 4.44
CA HIS A 69 7.62 -1.66 4.98
C HIS A 69 8.64 -0.74 4.28
N PHE A 70 9.85 -1.26 4.04
CA PHE A 70 10.85 -0.52 3.27
C PHE A 70 10.35 -0.16 1.86
N LEU A 71 9.71 -1.10 1.16
CA LEU A 71 9.12 -0.85 -0.15
C LEU A 71 7.96 0.14 -0.08
N GLU A 72 7.17 0.12 1.00
CA GLU A 72 6.09 1.08 1.21
C GLU A 72 6.61 2.52 1.17
N HIS A 73 7.66 2.83 1.91
CA HIS A 73 8.31 4.14 1.87
C HIS A 73 8.89 4.45 0.48
N LYS A 74 9.60 3.50 -0.09
CA LYS A 74 10.35 3.71 -1.33
C LYS A 74 9.49 3.94 -2.57
N LEU A 75 8.30 3.37 -2.64
CA LEU A 75 7.47 3.54 -3.82
C LEU A 75 6.96 4.97 -4.03
N PHE A 76 6.92 5.81 -2.98
CA PHE A 76 6.59 7.23 -3.13
C PHE A 76 7.67 8.05 -3.82
N GLU A 77 8.93 7.59 -3.81
CA GLU A 77 10.03 8.30 -4.45
C GLU A 77 10.02 8.12 -5.97
N SER A 78 10.41 9.17 -6.68
CA SER A 78 10.69 9.14 -8.11
C SER A 78 11.91 9.99 -8.43
N GLU A 79 12.36 9.97 -9.69
CA GLU A 79 13.51 10.73 -10.13
C GLU A 79 13.27 12.25 -10.08
N ASP A 80 12.10 12.68 -10.55
CA ASP A 80 11.78 14.10 -10.69
C ASP A 80 11.01 14.65 -9.49
N LEU A 81 9.82 14.10 -9.22
CA LEU A 81 8.88 14.63 -8.25
C LEU A 81 8.18 13.49 -7.54
N ASP A 82 8.37 13.39 -6.23
CA ASP A 82 7.76 12.32 -5.45
C ASP A 82 6.21 12.34 -5.49
N ALA A 83 5.59 11.23 -5.12
CA ALA A 83 4.14 11.10 -5.21
C ALA A 83 3.41 12.08 -4.28
N PHE A 84 3.95 12.41 -3.09
CA PHE A 84 3.34 13.37 -2.17
C PHE A 84 3.30 14.78 -2.76
N GLU A 85 4.38 15.21 -3.43
CA GLU A 85 4.43 16.51 -4.11
C GLU A 85 3.46 16.55 -5.30
N ARG A 86 3.30 15.44 -6.03
CA ARG A 86 2.31 15.32 -7.11
C ARG A 86 0.89 15.45 -6.56
N TYR A 87 0.56 14.79 -5.43
CA TYR A 87 -0.75 14.90 -4.77
C TYR A 87 -1.00 16.30 -4.19
N ALA A 88 0.02 16.95 -3.65
CA ALA A 88 -0.09 18.32 -3.15
C ALA A 88 -0.55 19.29 -4.25
N LYS A 89 -0.08 19.12 -5.51
CA LYS A 89 -0.51 19.93 -6.66
C LYS A 89 -1.98 19.75 -7.03
N THR A 90 -2.55 18.58 -6.76
CA THR A 90 -3.96 18.26 -7.05
C THR A 90 -4.89 18.52 -5.87
N GLY A 91 -4.34 18.84 -4.69
CA GLY A 91 -5.09 19.04 -3.45
C GLY A 91 -5.54 17.72 -2.79
N ALA A 92 -4.97 16.59 -3.17
CA ALA A 92 -5.25 15.30 -2.55
C ALA A 92 -4.34 15.04 -1.35
N SER A 93 -4.82 14.22 -0.43
CA SER A 93 -4.04 13.65 0.68
C SER A 93 -3.73 12.19 0.37
N ALA A 94 -2.47 11.79 0.51
CA ALA A 94 -2.01 10.41 0.30
C ALA A 94 -1.49 9.81 1.59
N ASN A 95 -1.55 8.49 1.68
CA ASN A 95 -0.98 7.70 2.77
C ASN A 95 -0.67 6.28 2.28
N ALA A 96 0.05 5.53 3.09
CA ALA A 96 0.24 4.10 2.92
C ALA A 96 0.32 3.41 4.28
N TYR A 97 0.22 2.10 4.29
CA TYR A 97 0.48 1.29 5.47
C TYR A 97 0.88 -0.12 5.09
N THR A 98 1.76 -0.69 5.88
CA THR A 98 2.15 -2.10 5.82
C THR A 98 1.60 -2.84 7.04
N SER A 99 0.99 -3.99 6.78
CA SER A 99 0.48 -4.93 7.79
C SER A 99 1.23 -6.26 7.67
N PHE A 100 0.82 -7.27 8.44
CA PHE A 100 1.41 -8.61 8.37
C PHE A 100 1.26 -9.27 7.00
N ASP A 101 0.12 -9.09 6.34
CA ASP A 101 -0.30 -9.82 5.13
C ASP A 101 -0.51 -8.93 3.90
N LYS A 102 -0.31 -7.62 4.02
CA LYS A 102 -0.57 -6.68 2.93
C LYS A 102 0.17 -5.37 3.08
N THR A 103 0.36 -4.69 1.96
CA THR A 103 0.76 -3.29 1.87
C THR A 103 -0.26 -2.54 1.04
N CYS A 104 -0.70 -1.37 1.50
CA CYS A 104 -1.72 -0.55 0.85
C CYS A 104 -1.22 0.87 0.65
N TYR A 105 -1.49 1.41 -0.53
CA TYR A 105 -1.25 2.80 -0.92
C TYR A 105 -2.58 3.46 -1.22
N LEU A 106 -2.81 4.65 -0.76
CA LEU A 106 -4.12 5.28 -0.84
C LEU A 106 -4.04 6.79 -1.02
N PHE A 107 -5.12 7.34 -1.56
CA PHE A 107 -5.35 8.78 -1.54
C PHE A 107 -6.83 9.10 -1.24
N GLN A 108 -7.04 10.30 -0.74
CA GLN A 108 -8.34 10.92 -0.59
C GLN A 108 -8.34 12.28 -1.29
N CYS A 109 -9.39 12.58 -2.04
CA CYS A 109 -9.53 13.85 -2.73
C CYS A 109 -10.99 14.33 -2.79
N SER A 110 -11.20 15.63 -2.94
CA SER A 110 -12.51 16.25 -3.23
C SER A 110 -12.67 16.63 -4.71
N SER A 111 -11.57 16.61 -5.47
CA SER A 111 -11.51 16.96 -6.89
C SER A 111 -10.40 16.19 -7.59
N ASN A 112 -10.29 16.31 -8.91
CA ASN A 112 -9.20 15.73 -9.71
C ASN A 112 -9.02 14.20 -9.55
N PHE A 113 -10.11 13.44 -9.31
CA PHE A 113 -10.03 12.02 -9.02
C PHE A 113 -9.25 11.22 -10.08
N LYS A 114 -9.48 11.49 -11.37
CA LYS A 114 -8.80 10.76 -12.45
C LYS A 114 -7.28 10.99 -12.45
N GLU A 115 -6.87 12.21 -12.19
CA GLU A 115 -5.46 12.58 -12.09
C GLU A 115 -4.81 11.91 -10.87
N ASN A 116 -5.47 11.97 -9.72
CA ASN A 116 -5.01 11.32 -8.50
C ASN A 116 -4.93 9.80 -8.64
N LEU A 117 -5.91 9.16 -9.30
CA LEU A 117 -5.85 7.73 -9.59
C LEU A 117 -4.69 7.39 -10.54
N LYS A 118 -4.40 8.25 -11.52
CA LYS A 118 -3.24 8.07 -12.39
C LYS A 118 -1.93 8.15 -11.61
N ILE A 119 -1.80 9.09 -10.67
CA ILE A 119 -0.63 9.19 -9.78
C ILE A 119 -0.46 7.89 -8.98
N LEU A 120 -1.54 7.36 -8.37
CA LEU A 120 -1.50 6.11 -7.61
C LEU A 120 -1.00 4.94 -8.46
N LEU A 121 -1.61 4.74 -9.62
CA LEU A 121 -1.27 3.64 -10.52
C LEU A 121 0.13 3.79 -11.13
N ASP A 122 0.61 5.00 -11.27
CA ASP A 122 1.93 5.28 -11.81
C ASP A 122 3.04 4.91 -10.82
N PHE A 123 3.03 5.46 -9.61
CA PHE A 123 4.12 5.24 -8.68
C PHE A 123 4.20 3.80 -8.14
N VAL A 124 3.07 3.10 -7.98
CA VAL A 124 3.10 1.69 -7.56
C VAL A 124 3.63 0.74 -8.64
N GLN A 125 3.74 1.17 -9.89
CA GLN A 125 4.23 0.38 -11.01
C GLN A 125 5.64 0.78 -11.47
N ASN A 126 6.10 1.98 -11.10
CA ASN A 126 7.36 2.54 -11.57
C ASN A 126 8.28 2.88 -10.37
N PRO A 127 8.78 1.87 -9.66
CA PRO A 127 9.65 2.09 -8.51
C PRO A 127 10.98 2.71 -8.92
N TYR A 128 11.47 3.66 -8.11
CA TYR A 128 12.75 4.33 -8.31
C TYR A 128 13.72 4.00 -7.19
N PHE A 129 14.84 3.38 -7.53
CA PHE A 129 15.88 2.99 -6.59
C PHE A 129 17.25 3.46 -7.05
N THR A 130 17.96 4.17 -6.17
CA THR A 130 19.39 4.42 -6.28
C THR A 130 20.09 4.02 -4.99
N PRO A 131 21.40 3.72 -5.01
CA PRO A 131 22.13 3.43 -3.77
C PRO A 131 21.96 4.52 -2.72
N GLN A 132 21.95 5.79 -3.13
CA GLN A 132 21.82 6.95 -2.26
C GLN A 132 20.45 7.02 -1.60
N THR A 133 19.37 6.83 -2.38
CA THR A 133 18.00 6.89 -1.84
C THR A 133 17.70 5.70 -0.95
N VAL A 134 18.24 4.52 -1.27
CA VAL A 134 18.13 3.33 -0.40
C VAL A 134 18.84 3.56 0.93
N GLN A 135 20.07 4.08 0.93
CA GLN A 135 20.80 4.35 2.16
C GLN A 135 20.13 5.41 3.03
N LYS A 136 19.58 6.46 2.41
CA LYS A 136 18.80 7.49 3.13
C LYS A 136 17.61 6.86 3.84
N GLU A 137 16.84 6.04 3.13
CA GLU A 137 15.62 5.42 3.67
C GLU A 137 15.92 4.41 4.78
N GLN A 138 17.01 3.65 4.68
CA GLN A 138 17.47 2.78 5.76
C GLN A 138 17.71 3.56 7.07
N GLY A 139 18.24 4.79 6.98
CA GLY A 139 18.42 5.68 8.13
C GLY A 139 17.10 6.12 8.75
N ILE A 140 16.11 6.48 7.93
CA ILE A 140 14.78 6.90 8.37
C ILE A 140 14.06 5.76 9.08
N ILE A 141 14.01 4.58 8.48
CA ILE A 141 13.37 3.39 9.05
C ILE A 141 14.09 2.95 10.33
N GLY A 142 15.42 3.06 10.39
CA GLY A 142 16.19 2.79 11.62
C GLY A 142 15.77 3.68 12.79
N GLN A 143 15.51 4.95 12.54
CA GLN A 143 14.99 5.88 13.55
C GLN A 143 13.54 5.53 13.95
N GLU A 144 12.70 5.18 13.00
CA GLU A 144 11.33 4.76 13.26
C GLU A 144 11.27 3.49 14.13
N ILE A 145 12.09 2.48 13.84
CA ILE A 145 12.20 1.27 14.66
C ILE A 145 12.58 1.65 16.10
N THR A 146 13.55 2.56 16.27
CA THR A 146 14.00 3.01 17.60
C THR A 146 12.85 3.68 18.36
N MET A 147 12.02 4.46 17.70
CA MET A 147 10.84 5.11 18.28
C MET A 147 9.86 4.09 18.87
N TYR A 148 9.66 2.94 18.19
CA TYR A 148 8.76 1.91 18.70
C TYR A 148 9.28 1.15 19.91
N TYR A 149 10.60 1.09 20.15
CA TYR A 149 11.16 0.50 21.36
C TYR A 149 10.76 1.23 22.64
N ASP A 150 10.45 2.51 22.54
CA ASP A 150 10.01 3.34 23.67
C ASP A 150 8.50 3.28 23.92
N VAL A 151 7.75 2.43 23.16
CA VAL A 151 6.31 2.25 23.32
C VAL A 151 6.02 0.89 23.98
N PRO A 152 5.79 0.81 25.31
CA PRO A 152 5.63 -0.47 26.02
C PRO A 152 4.50 -1.37 25.49
N GLY A 153 3.37 -0.77 25.10
CA GLY A 153 2.23 -1.51 24.55
C GLY A 153 2.57 -2.20 23.21
N TRP A 154 3.33 -1.52 22.38
CA TRP A 154 3.83 -2.05 21.12
C TRP A 154 4.78 -3.21 21.35
N MET A 155 5.78 -3.01 22.20
CA MET A 155 6.77 -4.03 22.55
C MET A 155 6.14 -5.27 23.18
N SER A 156 5.15 -5.09 24.05
CA SER A 156 4.41 -6.22 24.65
C SER A 156 3.65 -7.02 23.61
N THR A 157 2.97 -6.35 22.67
CA THR A 157 2.22 -7.00 21.58
C THR A 157 3.14 -7.79 20.67
N PHE A 158 4.27 -7.20 20.23
CA PHE A 158 5.21 -7.89 19.35
C PHE A 158 5.89 -9.07 20.04
N ASN A 159 6.28 -8.93 21.32
CA ASN A 159 6.87 -10.00 22.07
C ASN A 159 5.86 -11.15 22.27
N LEU A 160 4.59 -10.86 22.53
CA LEU A 160 3.53 -11.85 22.61
C LEU A 160 3.38 -12.62 21.27
N LEU A 161 3.33 -11.91 20.14
CA LEU A 161 3.23 -12.55 18.83
C LEU A 161 4.43 -13.43 18.53
N ARG A 162 5.66 -13.00 18.86
CA ARG A 162 6.87 -13.82 18.72
C ARG A 162 6.88 -15.08 19.60
N CYS A 163 6.18 -15.04 20.73
CA CYS A 163 6.02 -16.23 21.58
C CYS A 163 4.95 -17.19 21.04
N LEU A 164 3.91 -16.67 20.39
CA LEU A 164 2.79 -17.46 19.86
C LEU A 164 3.09 -18.08 18.49
N TYR A 165 3.86 -17.42 17.67
CA TYR A 165 4.19 -17.83 16.31
C TYR A 165 5.70 -18.06 16.19
N LYS A 166 6.07 -19.25 15.65
CA LYS A 166 7.46 -19.63 15.39
C LYS A 166 7.80 -19.43 13.92
#